data_589fbd90d129251843bb436249852928
#
_entry.id   589fbd90d129251843bb436249852928
#
_cell.length_a   1.000
_cell.length_b   1.000
_cell.length_c   1.000
_cell.angle_alpha   90.00
_cell.angle_beta   90.00
_cell.angle_gamma   90.00
#
_symmetry.space_group_name_H-M   'P 1'
#
loop_
_entity.id
_entity.type
_entity.pdbx_description
1 polymer ?
#
loop_
_entity_poly.entity_id
_entity_poly.type
_entity_poly.pdbx_seq_one_letter_code
_entity_poly.pdbx_strand_id
1 'polypeptide(L)'
;MAERRLTVRAQQQLLSRVLSSRQFQHAHMLKRVLLFLVECTQRGEVPKEYEIAVGALGRAESFDPRTDPIVRVSVTSIRNRLAAYFATEGRHEPWQVTIPKGQY
;
A
#
# COMPACT_ATOMS: atom_id res chain seq x y z
N MET A 1 13.02 -25.01 -11.59
CA MET A 1 13.62 -24.07 -10.64
C MET A 1 12.54 -23.56 -9.68
N ALA A 2 12.79 -23.69 -8.39
CA ALA A 2 11.80 -23.25 -7.42
C ALA A 2 11.68 -21.73 -7.43
N GLU A 3 10.45 -21.24 -7.49
CA GLU A 3 10.17 -19.82 -7.38
C GLU A 3 10.51 -19.35 -5.98
N ARG A 4 11.30 -18.29 -5.89
CA ARG A 4 11.58 -17.68 -4.59
C ARG A 4 10.38 -16.87 -4.15
N ARG A 5 9.80 -17.26 -3.04
CA ARG A 5 8.74 -16.49 -2.40
C ARG A 5 9.24 -15.90 -1.11
N LEU A 6 8.87 -14.67 -0.86
CA LEU A 6 9.12 -14.05 0.42
C LEU A 6 8.28 -14.75 1.48
N THR A 7 8.91 -15.10 2.59
CA THR A 7 8.17 -15.62 3.74
C THR A 7 7.26 -14.53 4.30
N VAL A 8 6.21 -14.92 5.01
CA VAL A 8 5.31 -13.95 5.67
C VAL A 8 6.10 -13.05 6.61
N ARG A 9 7.05 -13.64 7.36
CA ARG A 9 7.89 -12.86 8.27
C ARG A 9 8.76 -11.84 7.52
N ALA A 10 9.35 -12.23 6.40
CA ALA A 10 10.17 -11.32 5.60
C ALA A 10 9.33 -10.19 4.98
N GLN A 11 8.10 -10.50 4.56
CA GLN A 11 7.15 -9.49 4.08
C GLN A 11 6.80 -8.49 5.18
N GLN A 12 6.52 -8.98 6.39
CA GLN A 12 6.21 -8.13 7.54
C GLN A 12 7.38 -7.23 7.91
N GLN A 13 8.59 -7.75 7.86
CA GLN A 13 9.80 -6.98 8.16
C GLN A 13 10.04 -5.90 7.11
N LEU A 14 9.89 -6.22 5.84
CA LEU A 14 10.00 -5.23 4.76
C LEU A 14 8.95 -4.13 4.93
N LEU A 15 7.69 -4.52 5.15
CA LEU A 15 6.61 -3.57 5.34
C LEU A 15 6.88 -2.66 6.55
N SER A 16 7.38 -3.20 7.65
CA SER A 16 7.73 -2.42 8.83
C SER A 16 8.81 -1.37 8.51
N ARG A 17 9.83 -1.74 7.73
CA ARG A 17 10.86 -0.79 7.31
C ARG A 17 10.30 0.31 6.43
N VAL A 18 9.43 -0.04 5.48
CA VAL A 18 8.78 0.92 4.60
C VAL A 18 7.93 1.91 5.41
N LEU A 19 7.11 1.40 6.31
CA LEU A 19 6.19 2.24 7.09
C LEU A 19 6.90 3.17 8.07
N SER A 20 8.08 2.79 8.57
CA SER A 20 8.86 3.62 9.47
C SER A 20 9.87 4.52 8.75
N SER A 21 9.94 4.44 7.42
CA SER A 21 10.86 5.25 6.61
C SER A 21 10.44 6.72 6.57
N ARG A 22 11.35 7.57 6.08
CA ARG A 22 11.06 9.00 5.89
C ARG A 22 9.86 9.24 4.98
N GLN A 23 9.64 8.36 4.02
CA GLN A 23 8.53 8.50 3.07
C GLN A 23 7.16 8.32 3.72
N PHE A 24 7.07 7.53 4.80
CA PHE A 24 5.80 7.17 5.40
C PHE A 24 5.65 7.54 6.87
N GLN A 25 6.72 7.88 7.58
CA GLN A 25 6.70 8.01 9.05
C GLN A 25 5.63 8.97 9.58
N HIS A 26 5.25 9.99 8.83
CA HIS A 26 4.24 10.97 9.23
C HIS A 26 2.95 10.89 8.40
N ALA A 27 2.86 9.92 7.49
CA ALA A 27 1.73 9.78 6.58
C ALA A 27 0.74 8.72 7.10
N HIS A 28 0.08 9.00 8.21
CA HIS A 28 -0.75 8.01 8.92
C HIS A 28 -1.87 7.44 8.07
N MET A 29 -2.57 8.28 7.31
CA MET A 29 -3.62 7.81 6.40
C MET A 29 -3.09 6.88 5.33
N LEU A 30 -1.95 7.24 4.74
CA LEU A 30 -1.34 6.43 3.68
C LEU A 30 -0.83 5.10 4.22
N LYS A 31 -0.32 5.08 5.45
CA LYS A 31 0.06 3.82 6.12
C LYS A 31 -1.13 2.89 6.25
N ARG A 32 -2.29 3.42 6.67
CA ARG A 32 -3.51 2.63 6.83
C ARG A 32 -3.96 2.03 5.50
N VAL A 33 -3.93 2.83 4.44
CA VAL A 33 -4.30 2.34 3.09
C VAL A 33 -3.33 1.26 2.64
N LEU A 34 -2.03 1.48 2.78
CA LEU A 34 -1.02 0.49 2.38
C LEU A 34 -1.18 -0.83 3.14
N LEU A 35 -1.37 -0.77 4.46
CA LEU A 35 -1.61 -1.96 5.28
C LEU A 35 -2.86 -2.70 4.83
N PHE A 36 -3.93 -1.99 4.56
CA PHE A 36 -5.18 -2.57 4.08
C PHE A 36 -4.96 -3.32 2.75
N LEU A 37 -4.23 -2.70 1.82
CA LEU A 37 -3.94 -3.32 0.52
C LEU A 37 -3.07 -4.58 0.68
N VAL A 38 -2.08 -4.55 1.56
CA VAL A 38 -1.23 -5.72 1.82
C VAL A 38 -2.05 -6.85 2.42
N GLU A 39 -2.92 -6.56 3.38
CA GLU A 39 -3.80 -7.56 3.99
C GLU A 39 -4.73 -8.19 2.97
N CYS A 40 -5.32 -7.38 2.08
CA CYS A 40 -6.16 -7.90 1.00
C CYS A 40 -5.37 -8.82 0.08
N THR A 41 -4.16 -8.43 -0.29
CA THR A 41 -3.28 -9.24 -1.14
C THR A 41 -2.97 -10.58 -0.48
N GLN A 42 -2.70 -10.59 0.82
CA GLN A 42 -2.42 -11.82 1.57
C GLN A 42 -3.62 -12.76 1.60
N ARG A 43 -4.83 -12.22 1.55
CA ARG A 43 -6.07 -13.02 1.46
C ARG A 43 -6.45 -13.39 0.03
N GLY A 44 -5.67 -12.96 -0.96
CA GLY A 44 -5.99 -13.19 -2.37
C GLY A 44 -7.14 -12.32 -2.88
N GLU A 45 -7.42 -11.21 -2.23
CA GLU A 45 -8.49 -10.28 -2.57
C GLU A 45 -7.94 -9.04 -3.26
N VAL A 46 -8.70 -8.52 -4.24
CA VAL A 46 -8.42 -7.24 -4.89
C VAL A 46 -9.54 -6.27 -4.48
N PRO A 47 -9.27 -5.32 -3.58
CA PRO A 47 -10.32 -4.44 -3.08
C PRO A 47 -10.73 -3.42 -4.15
N LYS A 48 -12.00 -3.02 -4.11
CA LYS A 48 -12.53 -1.92 -4.91
C LYS A 48 -12.32 -0.60 -4.17
N GLU A 49 -12.40 0.50 -4.91
CA GLU A 49 -12.25 1.85 -4.34
C GLU A 49 -13.13 2.09 -3.12
N TYR A 50 -14.40 1.67 -3.22
CA TYR A 50 -15.34 1.80 -2.11
C TYR A 50 -14.87 1.08 -0.85
N GLU A 51 -14.35 -0.14 -1.01
CA GLU A 51 -13.87 -0.94 0.12
C GLU A 51 -12.66 -0.29 0.80
N ILE A 52 -11.77 0.31 0.01
CA ILE A 52 -10.60 1.03 0.52
C ILE A 52 -11.06 2.27 1.31
N ALA A 53 -12.00 3.03 0.73
CA ALA A 53 -12.50 4.23 1.37
C ALA A 53 -13.15 3.95 2.72
N VAL A 54 -14.01 2.95 2.79
CA VAL A 54 -14.74 2.59 4.01
C VAL A 54 -13.81 1.84 4.98
N GLY A 55 -13.08 0.85 4.49
CA GLY A 55 -12.28 -0.05 5.34
C GLY A 55 -10.99 0.58 5.84
N ALA A 56 -10.30 1.37 5.03
CA ALA A 56 -9.02 1.96 5.40
C ALA A 56 -9.11 3.43 5.79
N LEU A 57 -9.94 4.20 5.12
CA LEU A 57 -10.01 5.66 5.32
C LEU A 57 -11.16 6.09 6.23
N GLY A 58 -11.99 5.15 6.70
CA GLY A 58 -13.09 5.46 7.61
C GLY A 58 -14.19 6.30 7.00
N ARG A 59 -14.33 6.27 5.68
CA ARG A 59 -15.38 7.02 5.00
C ARG A 59 -16.76 6.41 5.28
N ALA A 60 -17.80 7.24 5.20
CA ALA A 60 -19.18 6.81 5.37
C ALA A 60 -19.62 5.86 4.25
N GLU A 61 -20.64 5.04 4.52
CA GLU A 61 -21.20 4.13 3.52
C GLU A 61 -21.73 4.85 2.27
N SER A 62 -22.04 6.15 2.41
CA SER A 62 -22.46 7.00 1.30
C SER A 62 -21.31 7.45 0.38
N PHE A 63 -20.07 7.02 0.66
CA PHE A 63 -18.93 7.36 -0.18
C PHE A 63 -19.19 7.02 -1.64
N ASP A 64 -18.91 7.98 -2.53
CA ASP A 64 -19.07 7.80 -3.96
C ASP A 64 -17.73 8.11 -4.66
N PRO A 65 -17.06 7.08 -5.23
CA PRO A 65 -15.77 7.29 -5.91
C PRO A 65 -15.89 8.16 -7.15
N ARG A 66 -17.09 8.35 -7.70
CA ARG A 66 -17.30 9.24 -8.86
C ARG A 66 -17.16 10.71 -8.49
N THR A 67 -17.42 11.06 -7.23
CA THR A 67 -17.38 12.44 -6.75
C THR A 67 -16.24 12.73 -5.80
N ASP A 68 -15.69 11.70 -5.13
CA ASP A 68 -14.60 11.85 -4.17
C ASP A 68 -13.37 11.06 -4.64
N PRO A 69 -12.29 11.73 -5.08
CA PRO A 69 -11.10 11.07 -5.59
C PRO A 69 -10.11 10.63 -4.52
N ILE A 70 -10.49 10.63 -3.24
CA ILE A 70 -9.55 10.42 -2.13
C ILE A 70 -8.74 9.12 -2.26
N VAL A 71 -9.37 8.01 -2.70
CA VAL A 71 -8.67 6.73 -2.83
C VAL A 71 -7.62 6.81 -3.94
N ARG A 72 -8.00 7.33 -5.12
CA ARG A 72 -7.07 7.45 -6.25
C ARG A 72 -5.89 8.36 -5.93
N VAL A 73 -6.15 9.48 -5.26
CA VAL A 73 -5.11 10.42 -4.83
C VAL A 73 -4.19 9.75 -3.81
N SER A 74 -4.75 9.04 -2.84
CA SER A 74 -3.98 8.33 -1.81
C SER A 74 -3.10 7.24 -2.43
N VAL A 75 -3.65 6.44 -3.32
CA VAL A 75 -2.90 5.36 -3.98
C VAL A 75 -1.77 5.92 -4.85
N THR A 76 -2.02 7.00 -5.58
CA THR A 76 -0.98 7.67 -6.37
C THR A 76 0.15 8.17 -5.47
N SER A 77 -0.19 8.78 -4.34
CA SER A 77 0.81 9.22 -3.37
C SER A 77 1.62 8.04 -2.83
N ILE A 78 0.96 6.93 -2.51
CA ILE A 78 1.64 5.71 -2.04
C ILE A 78 2.61 5.18 -3.11
N ARG A 79 2.19 5.09 -4.37
CA ARG A 79 3.08 4.67 -5.46
C ARG A 79 4.34 5.53 -5.54
N ASN A 80 4.17 6.84 -5.48
CA ASN A 80 5.29 7.77 -5.55
C ASN A 80 6.22 7.62 -4.34
N ARG A 81 5.67 7.45 -3.15
CA ARG A 81 6.45 7.26 -1.93
C ARG A 81 7.18 5.92 -1.90
N LEU A 82 6.56 4.85 -2.41
CA LEU A 82 7.22 3.55 -2.54
C LEU A 82 8.40 3.65 -3.51
N ALA A 83 8.20 4.30 -4.66
CA ALA A 83 9.27 4.49 -5.62
C ALA A 83 10.43 5.29 -5.01
N ALA A 84 10.13 6.34 -4.27
CA ALA A 84 11.14 7.15 -3.58
C ALA A 84 11.87 6.34 -2.49
N TYR A 85 11.15 5.51 -1.73
CA TYR A 85 11.76 4.64 -0.73
C TYR A 85 12.79 3.70 -1.37
N PHE A 86 12.39 2.97 -2.41
CA PHE A 86 13.26 1.98 -3.05
C PHE A 86 14.40 2.62 -3.85
N ALA A 87 14.32 3.90 -4.16
CA ALA A 87 15.41 4.65 -4.78
C ALA A 87 16.40 5.24 -3.75
N THR A 88 16.04 5.30 -2.48
CA THR A 88 16.83 5.94 -1.42
C THR A 88 17.09 4.98 -0.25
N GLU A 89 16.29 5.05 0.81
CA GLU A 89 16.50 4.22 2.01
C GLU A 89 16.45 2.72 1.71
N GLY A 90 15.57 2.30 0.81
CA GLY A 90 15.38 0.90 0.44
C GLY A 90 16.13 0.46 -0.81
N ARG A 91 17.14 1.22 -1.24
CA ARG A 91 17.87 0.91 -2.50
C ARG A 91 18.57 -0.44 -2.50
N HIS A 92 18.84 -0.99 -1.33
CA HIS A 92 19.49 -2.32 -1.18
C HIS A 92 18.49 -3.41 -0.78
N GLU A 93 17.20 -3.11 -0.72
CA GLU A 93 16.19 -4.12 -0.45
C GLU A 93 16.13 -5.12 -1.61
N PRO A 94 16.17 -6.42 -1.32
CA PRO A 94 16.11 -7.44 -2.38
C PRO A 94 14.73 -7.59 -3.01
N TRP A 95 13.69 -7.04 -2.37
CA TRP A 95 12.30 -7.12 -2.81
C TRP A 95 11.66 -5.74 -2.80
N GLN A 96 10.70 -5.53 -3.69
CA GLN A 96 9.96 -4.27 -3.76
C GLN A 96 8.47 -4.51 -3.57
N VAL A 97 7.82 -3.52 -2.96
CA VAL A 97 6.36 -3.44 -2.90
C VAL A 97 5.93 -2.50 -4.01
N THR A 98 5.04 -2.96 -4.87
CA THR A 98 4.50 -2.13 -5.95
C THR A 98 2.99 -2.24 -6.00
N ILE A 99 2.35 -1.18 -6.49
CA ILE A 99 0.91 -1.17 -6.78
C ILE A 99 0.77 -0.96 -8.29
N PRO A 100 0.33 -1.99 -9.04
CA PRO A 100 0.16 -1.84 -10.49
C PRO A 100 -0.84 -0.74 -10.82
N LYS A 101 -0.62 -0.06 -11.95
CA LYS A 101 -1.59 0.94 -12.44
C LYS A 101 -2.90 0.25 -12.78
N GLY A 102 -4.01 0.89 -12.40
CA GLY A 102 -5.35 0.37 -12.63
C GLY A 102 -5.80 -0.70 -11.64
N GLN A 103 -4.97 -1.03 -10.65
CA GLN A 103 -5.30 -1.99 -9.59
C GLN A 103 -4.88 -1.44 -8.22
N TYR A 104 -5.43 -2.04 -7.19
CA TYR A 104 -5.09 -1.67 -5.81
C TYR A 104 -4.58 -2.86 -4.97
#